data_c1b3479d891914872a9f87c1443801c2
#
_entry.id   c1b3479d891914872a9f87c1443801c2
#
_cell.length_a   1.000
_cell.length_b   1.000
_cell.length_c   1.000
_cell.angle_alpha   90.00
_cell.angle_beta   90.00
_cell.angle_gamma   90.00
#
_symmetry.space_group_name_H-M   'P 1'
#
loop_
_entity.id
_entity.type
_entity.pdbx_description
1 polymer ?
#
loop_
_entity_poly.entity_id
_entity_poly.type
_entity_poly.pdbx_seq_one_letter_code
_entity_poly.pdbx_strand_id
1 'polypeptide(L)' 'VIIVVAGMEGALPSVVGGLVDKPVIAVPTSVGYGASFGGIAALLGMLNSCASGVTVVNIDNGFGAACAASLMNRV' A
#
# COMPACT_ATOMS: atom_id res chain seq x y z
N VAL A 1 10.89 7.68 -0.10
CA VAL A 1 9.56 7.08 -0.15
C VAL A 1 9.68 5.62 -0.60
N ILE A 2 8.85 4.78 -0.04
CA ILE A 2 8.83 3.35 -0.34
C ILE A 2 7.44 2.99 -0.87
N ILE A 3 7.40 2.26 -1.98
CA ILE A 3 6.14 1.74 -2.53
C ILE A 3 6.07 0.26 -2.18
N VAL A 4 5.00 -0.15 -1.51
CA VAL A 4 4.77 -1.54 -1.13
C VAL A 4 3.53 -2.05 -1.85
N VAL A 5 3.70 -3.08 -2.65
CA VAL A 5 2.63 -3.71 -3.41
C VAL A 5 2.27 -5.02 -2.73
N ALA A 6 1.03 -5.18 -2.32
CA ALA A 6 0.62 -6.37 -1.59
C ALA A 6 -0.84 -6.73 -1.91
N GLY A 7 -1.11 -8.02 -1.90
CA GLY A 7 -2.45 -8.55 -2.07
C GLY A 7 -2.95 -9.23 -0.80
N MET A 8 -3.89 -10.13 -0.94
CA MET A 8 -4.50 -10.91 0.13
C MET A 8 -5.08 -10.01 1.23
N GLU A 9 -4.54 -10.03 2.45
CA GLU A 9 -5.01 -9.20 3.56
C GLU A 9 -4.30 -7.85 3.68
N GLY A 10 -3.31 -7.58 2.82
CA GLY A 10 -2.62 -6.29 2.80
C GLY A 10 -1.78 -6.00 4.04
N ALA A 11 -1.20 -7.03 4.67
CA ALA A 11 -0.47 -6.85 5.92
C ALA A 11 0.95 -6.27 5.73
N LEU A 12 1.57 -6.47 4.57
CA LEU A 12 2.96 -6.10 4.35
C LEU A 12 3.23 -4.60 4.53
N PRO A 13 2.38 -3.66 4.06
CA PRO A 13 2.65 -2.25 4.27
C PRO A 13 2.73 -1.85 5.75
N SER A 14 1.95 -2.49 6.62
CA SER A 14 2.02 -2.22 8.06
C SER A 14 3.37 -2.63 8.63
N VAL A 15 3.89 -3.80 8.21
CA VAL A 15 5.19 -4.27 8.67
C VAL A 15 6.29 -3.33 8.20
N VAL A 16 6.29 -2.97 6.91
CA VAL A 16 7.29 -2.05 6.36
C VAL A 16 7.19 -0.69 7.04
N GLY A 17 5.97 -0.16 7.20
CA GLY A 17 5.76 1.14 7.84
C GLY A 17 6.26 1.20 9.27
N GLY A 18 6.20 0.06 9.99
CA GLY A 18 6.72 -0.03 11.35
C GLY A 18 8.25 -0.11 11.43
N LEU A 19 8.92 -0.45 10.34
CA LEU A 19 10.36 -0.64 10.30
C LEU A 19 11.14 0.54 9.73
N VAL A 20 10.47 1.46 9.06
CA VAL A 20 11.13 2.57 8.37
C VAL A 20 10.60 3.91 8.86
N ASP A 21 11.41 4.96 8.69
CA ASP A 21 11.03 6.34 9.02
C ASP A 21 10.73 7.17 7.77
N LYS A 22 10.41 6.49 6.66
CA LYS A 22 10.11 7.14 5.38
C LYS A 22 8.63 6.96 5.05
N PRO A 23 8.05 7.84 4.23
CA PRO A 23 6.69 7.65 3.77
C PRO A 23 6.55 6.34 2.99
N VAL A 24 5.47 5.62 3.25
CA VAL A 24 5.15 4.36 2.56
C VAL A 24 3.86 4.57 1.77
N ILE A 25 3.90 4.23 0.48
CA ILE A 25 2.71 4.22 -0.37
C ILE A 25 2.33 2.77 -0.59
N ALA A 26 1.15 2.39 -0.15
CA ALA A 26 0.66 1.03 -0.25
C ALA A 26 -0.24 0.88 -1.46
N VAL A 27 0.04 -0.14 -2.28
CA VAL A 27 -0.75 -0.46 -3.47
C VAL A 27 -1.43 -1.80 -3.24
N PRO A 28 -2.74 -1.83 -2.99
CA PRO A 28 -3.46 -3.10 -2.90
C PRO A 28 -3.60 -3.70 -4.29
N THR A 29 -3.43 -5.02 -4.40
CA THR A 29 -3.57 -5.72 -5.66
C THR A 29 -4.81 -6.59 -5.66
N SER A 30 -5.36 -6.81 -6.86
CA SER A 30 -6.50 -7.71 -7.06
C SER A 30 -6.07 -9.18 -7.12
N VAL A 31 -4.77 -9.46 -7.15
CA VAL A 31 -4.25 -10.83 -7.16
C VAL A 31 -4.11 -11.36 -5.74
N GLY A 32 -4.40 -12.65 -5.57
CA GLY A 32 -4.32 -13.32 -4.29
C GLY A 32 -5.17 -14.59 -4.29
N TYR A 33 -5.14 -15.30 -3.19
CA TYR A 33 -5.88 -16.55 -3.06
C TYR A 33 -7.12 -16.35 -2.20
N GLY A 34 -8.14 -17.16 -2.47
CA GLY A 34 -9.33 -17.22 -1.64
C GLY A 34 -10.15 -15.95 -1.67
N ALA A 35 -10.42 -15.39 -0.51
CA ALA A 35 -11.38 -14.31 -0.32
C ALA A 35 -10.82 -12.91 -0.52
N SER A 36 -9.90 -12.73 -1.47
CA SER A 36 -9.33 -11.39 -1.74
C SER A 36 -10.35 -10.41 -2.34
N PHE A 37 -11.45 -10.92 -2.91
CA PHE A 37 -12.54 -10.09 -3.45
C PHE A 37 -12.05 -8.99 -4.40
N GLY A 38 -11.16 -9.34 -5.34
CA GLY A 38 -10.66 -8.38 -6.30
C GLY A 38 -9.82 -7.25 -5.69
N GLY A 39 -9.19 -7.52 -4.57
CA GLY A 39 -8.33 -6.56 -3.89
C GLY A 39 -8.97 -5.81 -2.72
N ILE A 40 -10.26 -6.02 -2.48
CA ILE A 40 -10.96 -5.29 -1.40
C ILE A 40 -10.39 -5.64 -0.03
N ALA A 41 -10.06 -6.92 0.21
CA ALA A 41 -9.48 -7.33 1.50
C ALA A 41 -8.13 -6.64 1.73
N ALA A 42 -7.28 -6.58 0.70
CA ALA A 42 -6.00 -5.87 0.79
C ALA A 42 -6.21 -4.38 1.04
N LEU A 43 -7.14 -3.75 0.32
CA LEU A 43 -7.44 -2.33 0.48
C LEU A 43 -7.90 -2.02 1.91
N LEU A 44 -8.84 -2.80 2.43
CA LEU A 44 -9.35 -2.60 3.79
C LEU A 44 -8.26 -2.82 4.84
N GLY A 45 -7.42 -3.84 4.66
CA GLY A 45 -6.30 -4.10 5.56
C GLY A 45 -5.32 -2.93 5.60
N MET A 46 -5.00 -2.38 4.44
CA MET A 46 -4.09 -1.23 4.34
C MET A 46 -4.69 0.04 4.93
N LEU A 47 -5.98 0.30 4.68
CA LEU A 47 -6.67 1.48 5.22
C LEU A 47 -6.78 1.44 6.74
N ASN A 48 -6.78 0.24 7.33
CA ASN A 48 -6.88 0.06 8.78
C ASN A 48 -5.52 -0.14 9.44
N SER A 49 -4.42 0.12 8.74
CA SER A 49 -3.08 -0.02 9.28
C SER A 49 -2.86 0.95 10.44
N CYS A 50 -2.26 0.44 11.51
CA CYS A 50 -1.88 1.27 12.67
C CYS A 50 -0.53 1.96 12.49
N ALA A 51 0.23 1.59 11.47
CA ALA A 51 1.53 2.21 11.21
C ALA A 51 1.34 3.62 10.67
N SER A 52 2.02 4.60 11.25
CA SER A 52 1.98 5.96 10.75
C SER A 52 2.81 6.08 9.46
N GLY A 53 2.44 7.05 8.62
CA GLY A 53 3.17 7.31 7.38
C GLY A 53 2.82 6.38 6.22
N VAL A 54 1.78 5.56 6.37
CA VAL A 54 1.29 4.70 5.28
C VAL A 54 0.13 5.40 4.58
N THR A 55 0.29 5.63 3.28
CA THR A 55 -0.74 6.20 2.41
C THR A 55 -1.16 5.13 1.41
N VAL A 56 -2.45 5.00 1.15
CA VAL A 56 -2.97 3.93 0.30
C VAL A 56 -3.53 4.53 -0.99
N VAL A 57 -3.20 3.91 -2.12
CA VAL A 57 -3.80 4.26 -3.41
C VAL A 57 -4.89 3.24 -3.76
N ASN A 58 -5.58 3.46 -4.86
CA ASN A 58 -6.64 2.55 -5.30
C ASN A 58 -6.07 1.18 -5.69
N ILE A 59 -6.94 0.18 -5.75
CA ILE A 59 -6.57 -1.19 -6.11
C ILE A 59 -5.90 -1.20 -7.49
N ASP A 60 -4.76 -1.89 -7.60
CA ASP A 60 -3.97 -2.03 -8.82
C ASP A 60 -3.44 -0.70 -9.40
N ASN A 61 -3.46 0.37 -8.63
CA ASN A 61 -3.05 1.69 -9.12
C ASN A 61 -1.55 1.96 -8.90
N GLY A 62 -0.70 1.12 -9.49
CA GLY A 62 0.76 1.34 -9.43
C GLY A 62 1.18 2.65 -10.07
N PHE A 63 0.49 3.09 -11.13
CA PHE A 63 0.79 4.37 -11.79
C PHE A 63 0.56 5.54 -10.83
N GLY A 64 -0.57 5.55 -10.11
CA GLY A 64 -0.85 6.59 -9.14
C GLY A 64 0.17 6.61 -8.00
N ALA A 65 0.60 5.43 -7.55
CA ALA A 65 1.65 5.33 -6.54
C ALA A 65 2.96 5.92 -7.04
N ALA A 66 3.33 5.62 -8.28
CA ALA A 66 4.56 6.15 -8.88
C ALA A 66 4.50 7.67 -9.01
N CYS A 67 3.36 8.22 -9.43
CA CYS A 67 3.17 9.66 -9.53
C CYS A 67 3.29 10.34 -8.15
N ALA A 68 2.66 9.77 -7.13
CA ALA A 68 2.74 10.31 -5.78
C ALA A 68 4.17 10.25 -5.25
N ALA A 69 4.87 9.14 -5.46
CA ALA A 69 6.25 8.98 -5.03
C ALA A 69 7.16 10.00 -5.72
N SER A 70 6.95 10.23 -7.00
CA SER A 70 7.71 11.23 -7.75
C SER A 70 7.52 12.62 -7.17
N LEU A 71 6.30 12.99 -6.85
CA LEU A 71 6.00 14.29 -6.24
C LEU A 71 6.61 14.41 -4.84
N MET A 72 6.58 13.35 -4.05
CA MET A 72 7.17 13.35 -2.71
C MET A 72 8.68 13.53 -2.74
N ASN A 73 9.33 13.04 -3.79
CA ASN A 73 10.79 13.13 -3.94
C ASN A 73 11.27 14.43 -4.60
N ARG A 74 10.37 15.32 -4.97
CA ARG A 74 10.74 16.64 -5.48
C ARG A 74 11.08 17.55 -4.30
N VAL A 75 12.27 18.04 -4.31
CA VAL A 75 12.75 18.98 -3.28
C VAL A 75 13.12 20.31 -3.88
#